data_ee7643549a5343aa2ed6a4db098ba186
#
_entry.id   ee7643549a5343aa2ed6a4db098ba186
#
_cell.length_a   1.000
_cell.length_b   1.000
_cell.length_c   1.000
_cell.angle_alpha   90.00
_cell.angle_beta   90.00
_cell.angle_gamma   90.00
#
_symmetry.space_group_name_H-M   'P 1'
#
loop_
_entity.id
_entity.type
_entity.pdbx_description
1 polymer ?
#
loop_
_entity_poly.entity_id
_entity_poly.type
_entity_poly.pdbx_seq_one_letter_code
_entity_poly.pdbx_strand_id
1 'polypeptide(L)'
;LMAKASFGYDVRLPSEEELLGDVYVIAPAGNLTPERNISVNIGMLFDLTGKASSNLQIELNGYYMHLKDMIRFTGGFLQSQYQNFGEMRTLGMEAEVKADMTRWLYGYVNATYQDLRDVRKYEQNTTVANPTKGSRMPNIPYLMANAGLEFHKENLFGGSGMNTRIFTDASFVEEYLYDFEQSQFQQ
;
A
#
# COMPACT_ATOMS: atom_id res chain seq x y z
N LEU A 1 0.31 -4.44 25.70
CA LEU A 1 0.95 -5.10 24.56
C LEU A 1 0.00 -6.12 23.94
N MET A 2 -0.22 -6.00 22.64
CA MET A 2 -0.99 -6.98 21.85
C MET A 2 -0.15 -7.38 20.64
N ALA A 3 -0.08 -8.67 20.35
CA ALA A 3 0.51 -9.19 19.11
C ALA A 3 -0.61 -9.80 18.24
N LYS A 4 -0.51 -9.61 16.94
CA LYS A 4 -1.44 -10.16 15.96
C LYS A 4 -0.66 -10.80 14.81
N ALA A 5 -1.19 -11.87 14.25
CA ALA A 5 -0.68 -12.48 13.04
C ALA A 5 -1.84 -12.99 12.20
N SER A 6 -1.72 -12.91 10.88
CA SER A 6 -2.69 -13.47 9.96
C SER A 6 -2.00 -14.12 8.77
N PHE A 7 -2.63 -15.13 8.23
CA PHE A 7 -2.28 -15.77 6.98
C PHE A 7 -3.50 -15.78 6.07
N GLY A 8 -3.33 -15.41 4.82
CA GLY A 8 -4.37 -15.41 3.79
C GLY A 8 -3.93 -16.20 2.56
N TYR A 9 -4.90 -16.91 1.98
CA TYR A 9 -4.80 -17.45 0.64
C TYR A 9 -6.06 -17.08 -0.12
N ASP A 10 -5.90 -16.16 -1.08
CA ASP A 10 -7.01 -15.57 -1.80
C ASP A 10 -6.93 -15.96 -3.28
N VAL A 11 -8.09 -16.19 -3.88
CA VAL A 11 -8.22 -16.49 -5.31
C VAL A 11 -9.22 -15.50 -5.91
N ARG A 12 -8.81 -14.78 -6.94
CA ARG A 12 -9.69 -13.91 -7.72
C ARG A 12 -9.97 -14.56 -9.07
N LEU A 13 -11.21 -14.85 -9.34
CA LEU A 13 -11.64 -15.32 -10.67
C LEU A 13 -11.64 -14.12 -11.64
N PRO A 14 -11.31 -14.36 -12.93
CA PRO A 14 -11.50 -13.35 -13.96
C PRO A 14 -12.95 -12.88 -14.01
N SER A 15 -13.15 -11.60 -14.21
CA SER A 15 -14.49 -11.05 -14.42
C SER A 15 -15.02 -11.38 -15.82
N GLU A 16 -16.32 -11.20 -16.01
CA GLU A 16 -16.95 -11.39 -17.32
C GLU A 16 -16.36 -10.45 -18.37
N GLU A 17 -16.12 -9.19 -18.02
CA GLU A 17 -15.48 -8.21 -18.89
C GLU A 17 -14.05 -8.61 -19.27
N GLU A 18 -13.28 -9.15 -18.33
CA GLU A 18 -11.92 -9.63 -18.59
C GLU A 18 -11.91 -10.82 -19.56
N LEU A 19 -12.90 -11.72 -19.46
CA LEU A 19 -12.99 -12.90 -20.31
C LEU A 19 -13.54 -12.61 -21.70
N LEU A 20 -14.60 -11.82 -21.77
CA LEU A 20 -15.37 -11.59 -23.01
C LEU A 20 -14.91 -10.34 -23.76
N GLY A 21 -14.24 -9.41 -23.07
CA GLY A 21 -13.89 -8.12 -23.64
C GLY A 21 -15.10 -7.23 -23.94
N ASP A 22 -14.89 -6.22 -24.74
CA ASP A 22 -15.94 -5.47 -25.36
C ASP A 22 -15.92 -5.66 -26.88
N VAL A 23 -16.99 -5.32 -27.55
CA VAL A 23 -17.16 -5.56 -29.00
C VAL A 23 -16.24 -4.67 -29.86
N TYR A 24 -15.61 -3.62 -29.27
CA TYR A 24 -14.97 -2.55 -30.04
C TYR A 24 -13.47 -2.41 -29.80
N VAL A 25 -13.02 -2.49 -28.55
CA VAL A 25 -11.65 -2.11 -28.15
C VAL A 25 -10.91 -3.22 -27.43
N ILE A 26 -11.62 -4.04 -26.66
CA ILE A 26 -11.03 -5.09 -25.82
C ILE A 26 -11.32 -6.47 -26.42
N ALA A 27 -10.26 -7.16 -26.81
CA ALA A 27 -10.39 -8.52 -27.31
C ALA A 27 -10.73 -9.51 -26.21
N PRO A 28 -11.54 -10.55 -26.50
CA PRO A 28 -11.80 -11.64 -25.57
C PRO A 28 -10.51 -12.33 -25.10
N ALA A 29 -10.46 -12.71 -23.83
CA ALA A 29 -9.33 -13.39 -23.20
C ALA A 29 -9.81 -14.68 -22.47
N GLY A 30 -10.41 -15.60 -23.23
CA GLY A 30 -11.02 -16.82 -22.67
C GLY A 30 -10.06 -17.83 -22.04
N ASN A 31 -8.75 -17.55 -22.05
CA ASN A 31 -7.71 -18.40 -21.46
C ASN A 31 -7.12 -17.85 -20.16
N LEU A 32 -7.77 -16.84 -19.56
CA LEU A 32 -7.31 -16.29 -18.28
C LEU A 32 -7.41 -17.34 -17.17
N THR A 33 -6.34 -17.42 -16.39
CA THR A 33 -6.31 -18.21 -15.15
C THR A 33 -6.62 -17.32 -13.95
N PRO A 34 -7.21 -17.87 -12.88
CA PRO A 34 -7.45 -17.11 -11.66
C PRO A 34 -6.17 -16.58 -11.03
N GLU A 35 -6.21 -15.35 -10.55
CA GLU A 35 -5.14 -14.81 -9.70
C GLU A 35 -5.11 -15.52 -8.36
N ARG A 36 -3.93 -15.69 -7.81
CA ARG A 36 -3.71 -16.32 -6.50
C ARG A 36 -2.80 -15.45 -5.67
N ASN A 37 -3.23 -15.14 -4.47
CA ASN A 37 -2.46 -14.36 -3.52
C ASN A 37 -2.22 -15.15 -2.24
N ILE A 38 -0.97 -15.17 -1.79
CA ILE A 38 -0.59 -15.63 -0.45
C ILE A 38 -0.15 -14.39 0.31
N SER A 39 -0.73 -14.19 1.50
CA SER A 39 -0.40 -13.07 2.36
C SER A 39 -0.08 -13.53 3.79
N VAL A 40 0.91 -12.90 4.39
CA VAL A 40 1.28 -13.06 5.79
C VAL A 40 1.43 -11.68 6.39
N ASN A 41 0.79 -11.45 7.55
CA ASN A 41 0.92 -10.21 8.30
C ASN A 41 1.29 -10.54 9.75
N ILE A 42 2.18 -9.74 10.32
CA ILE A 42 2.58 -9.81 11.73
C ILE A 42 2.58 -8.39 12.26
N GLY A 43 1.85 -8.16 13.35
CA GLY A 43 1.74 -6.84 13.97
C GLY A 43 1.91 -6.88 15.47
N MET A 44 2.36 -5.75 16.00
CA MET A 44 2.48 -5.48 17.44
C MET A 44 1.87 -4.13 17.76
N LEU A 45 1.11 -4.07 18.83
CA LEU A 45 0.55 -2.85 19.39
C LEU A 45 1.02 -2.71 20.83
N PHE A 46 1.70 -1.60 21.11
CA PHE A 46 2.11 -1.16 22.42
C PHE A 46 1.23 0.00 22.83
N ASP A 47 0.53 -0.15 23.93
CA ASP A 47 -0.28 0.88 24.53
C ASP A 47 0.32 1.19 25.90
N LEU A 48 0.87 2.38 26.05
CA LEU A 48 1.56 2.86 27.24
C LEU A 48 0.77 4.03 27.82
N THR A 49 -0.13 3.71 28.73
CA THR A 49 -0.94 4.71 29.42
C THR A 49 -0.16 5.24 30.62
N GLY A 50 0.19 6.52 30.58
CA GLY A 50 0.88 7.22 31.66
C GLY A 50 -0.06 7.69 32.77
N LYS A 51 0.47 7.89 33.99
CA LYS A 51 -0.30 8.34 35.13
C LYS A 51 -0.81 9.79 35.08
N ALA A 52 -0.39 10.60 34.10
CA ALA A 52 -0.69 12.02 34.04
C ALA A 52 -1.05 12.46 32.61
N SER A 53 -2.17 12.00 32.09
CA SER A 53 -2.73 12.46 30.79
C SER A 53 -1.83 12.27 29.56
N SER A 54 -0.82 11.42 29.64
CA SER A 54 0.01 11.07 28.49
C SER A 54 -0.25 9.62 28.10
N ASN A 55 -0.85 9.44 26.94
CA ASN A 55 -1.00 8.13 26.31
C ASN A 55 -0.02 8.05 25.15
N LEU A 56 0.67 6.93 25.03
CA LEU A 56 1.53 6.64 23.90
C LEU A 56 1.11 5.31 23.31
N GLN A 57 0.73 5.32 22.06
CA GLN A 57 0.40 4.13 21.29
C GLN A 57 1.40 3.97 20.17
N ILE A 58 1.99 2.78 20.03
CA ILE A 58 2.90 2.43 18.97
C ILE A 58 2.36 1.18 18.31
N GLU A 59 2.10 1.25 17.01
CA GLU A 59 1.74 0.11 16.18
C GLU A 59 2.80 -0.15 15.14
N LEU A 60 3.24 -1.40 15.05
CA LEU A 60 4.17 -1.90 14.05
C LEU A 60 3.50 -3.07 13.33
N ASN A 61 3.56 -3.06 12.02
CA ASN A 61 3.03 -4.13 11.18
C ASN A 61 4.03 -4.47 10.06
N GLY A 62 4.33 -5.74 9.89
CA GLY A 62 5.11 -6.24 8.77
C GLY A 62 4.24 -7.17 7.94
N TYR A 63 4.37 -7.09 6.61
CA TYR A 63 3.60 -7.92 5.72
C TYR A 63 4.42 -8.44 4.54
N TYR A 64 4.02 -9.61 4.10
CA TYR A 64 4.52 -10.26 2.90
C TYR A 64 3.33 -10.68 2.05
N MET A 65 3.39 -10.40 0.75
CA MET A 65 2.39 -10.84 -0.23
C MET A 65 3.09 -11.42 -1.45
N HIS A 66 2.51 -12.48 -2.00
CA HIS A 66 2.97 -13.09 -3.23
C HIS A 66 1.76 -13.37 -4.13
N LEU A 67 1.66 -12.56 -5.18
CA LEU A 67 0.59 -12.60 -6.17
C LEU A 67 1.09 -13.30 -7.42
N LYS A 68 0.37 -14.33 -7.85
CA LYS A 68 0.61 -15.08 -9.09
C LYS A 68 -0.55 -14.92 -10.06
N ASP A 69 -0.21 -15.05 -11.34
CA ASP A 69 -1.18 -15.03 -12.43
C ASP A 69 -2.03 -13.74 -12.49
N MET A 70 -1.44 -12.60 -12.03
CA MET A 70 -2.12 -11.31 -12.00
C MET A 70 -2.67 -10.94 -13.38
N ILE A 71 -3.94 -10.60 -13.44
CA ILE A 71 -4.63 -10.17 -14.66
C ILE A 71 -4.40 -8.66 -14.84
N ARG A 72 -3.83 -8.27 -15.96
CA ARG A 72 -3.63 -6.88 -16.34
C ARG A 72 -4.19 -6.60 -17.71
N PHE A 73 -4.69 -5.38 -17.85
CA PHE A 73 -5.03 -4.81 -19.13
C PHE A 73 -3.75 -4.43 -19.87
N THR A 74 -3.56 -4.99 -21.04
CA THR A 74 -2.44 -4.69 -21.93
C THR A 74 -3.00 -4.13 -23.23
N GLY A 75 -2.62 -2.90 -23.54
CA GLY A 75 -3.10 -2.20 -24.73
C GLY A 75 -2.04 -2.08 -25.80
N GLY A 76 -2.42 -2.35 -27.05
CA GLY A 76 -1.70 -1.96 -28.25
C GLY A 76 -2.46 -0.88 -29.02
N PHE A 77 -1.85 -0.32 -30.04
CA PHE A 77 -2.45 0.75 -30.84
C PHE A 77 -3.76 0.34 -31.55
N LEU A 78 -3.92 -0.96 -31.86
CA LEU A 78 -5.06 -1.48 -32.61
C LEU A 78 -6.05 -2.28 -31.74
N GLN A 79 -5.61 -2.91 -30.68
CA GLN A 79 -6.43 -3.76 -29.83
C GLN A 79 -5.82 -3.92 -28.45
N SER A 80 -6.65 -3.89 -27.44
CA SER A 80 -6.28 -4.14 -26.05
C SER A 80 -6.84 -5.48 -25.60
N GLN A 81 -6.20 -6.11 -24.62
CA GLN A 81 -6.62 -7.42 -24.10
C GLN A 81 -6.20 -7.56 -22.65
N TYR A 82 -7.01 -8.31 -21.87
CA TYR A 82 -6.60 -8.77 -20.54
C TYR A 82 -5.71 -10.01 -20.67
N GLN A 83 -4.68 -10.07 -19.86
CA GLN A 83 -3.74 -11.17 -19.84
C GLN A 83 -3.25 -11.43 -18.41
N ASN A 84 -2.95 -12.70 -18.09
CA ASN A 84 -2.24 -13.01 -16.86
C ASN A 84 -0.79 -12.53 -17.02
N PHE A 85 -0.49 -11.39 -16.41
CA PHE A 85 0.76 -10.68 -16.65
C PHE A 85 1.90 -11.14 -15.76
N GLY A 86 1.64 -11.86 -14.69
CA GLY A 86 2.82 -12.15 -13.97
C GLY A 86 2.75 -12.54 -12.51
N GLU A 87 3.89 -12.43 -11.92
CA GLU A 87 4.16 -12.82 -10.55
C GLU A 87 4.79 -11.64 -9.83
N MET A 88 4.18 -11.19 -8.75
CA MET A 88 4.65 -10.08 -7.93
C MET A 88 4.89 -10.53 -6.50
N ARG A 89 5.90 -9.93 -5.90
CA ARG A 89 6.17 -10.06 -4.47
C ARG A 89 6.17 -8.67 -3.84
N THR A 90 5.48 -8.55 -2.73
CA THR A 90 5.51 -7.37 -1.88
C THR A 90 6.08 -7.73 -0.52
N LEU A 91 7.00 -6.95 -0.04
CA LEU A 91 7.46 -6.95 1.34
C LEU A 91 7.29 -5.54 1.88
N GLY A 92 6.63 -5.39 3.01
CA GLY A 92 6.39 -4.06 3.56
C GLY A 92 6.37 -4.03 5.07
N MET A 93 6.52 -2.81 5.58
CA MET A 93 6.41 -2.46 6.99
C MET A 93 5.59 -1.18 7.14
N GLU A 94 4.78 -1.14 8.17
CA GLU A 94 4.03 0.03 8.59
C GLU A 94 4.36 0.31 10.06
N ALA A 95 4.55 1.56 10.38
CA ALA A 95 4.76 2.02 11.74
C ALA A 95 3.86 3.22 12.01
N GLU A 96 3.18 3.21 13.13
CA GLU A 96 2.38 4.33 13.60
C GLU A 96 2.70 4.63 15.05
N VAL A 97 2.86 5.91 15.36
CA VAL A 97 2.99 6.43 16.73
C VAL A 97 1.95 7.51 16.95
N LYS A 98 1.15 7.36 17.98
CA LYS A 98 0.17 8.34 18.46
C LYS A 98 0.50 8.70 19.90
N ALA A 99 0.51 9.98 20.21
CA ALA A 99 0.83 10.45 21.54
C ALA A 99 -0.04 11.62 22.00
N ASP A 100 -0.64 11.50 23.18
CA ASP A 100 -1.12 12.63 23.96
C ASP A 100 0.09 13.21 24.71
N MET A 101 0.78 14.18 24.12
CA MET A 101 1.99 14.80 24.71
C MET A 101 1.65 15.56 25.97
N THR A 102 0.51 16.21 25.97
CA THR A 102 -0.10 16.90 27.11
C THR A 102 -1.61 16.80 26.99
N ARG A 103 -2.33 17.30 28.04
CA ARG A 103 -3.80 17.39 27.97
C ARG A 103 -4.34 18.32 26.85
N TRP A 104 -3.47 19.04 26.17
CA TRP A 104 -3.84 19.99 25.11
C TRP A 104 -3.20 19.69 23.77
N LEU A 105 -2.20 18.81 23.74
CA LEU A 105 -1.41 18.57 22.56
C LEU A 105 -1.39 17.07 22.26
N TYR A 106 -1.96 16.73 21.11
CA TYR A 106 -1.93 15.41 20.50
C TYR A 106 -1.06 15.45 19.25
N GLY A 107 -0.36 14.37 18.96
CA GLY A 107 0.37 14.22 17.73
C GLY A 107 0.41 12.78 17.25
N TYR A 108 0.60 12.63 15.95
CA TYR A 108 0.81 11.33 15.34
C TYR A 108 1.86 11.38 14.24
N VAL A 109 2.51 10.27 14.01
CA VAL A 109 3.37 10.02 12.86
C VAL A 109 3.09 8.61 12.39
N ASN A 110 2.89 8.42 11.10
CA ASN A 110 2.89 7.09 10.49
C ASN A 110 3.79 7.05 9.26
N ALA A 111 4.34 5.89 8.99
CA ALA A 111 5.16 5.64 7.82
C ALA A 111 4.88 4.24 7.27
N THR A 112 4.86 4.13 5.96
CA THR A 112 4.73 2.88 5.22
C THR A 112 5.91 2.74 4.28
N TYR A 113 6.64 1.64 4.43
CA TYR A 113 7.64 1.21 3.47
C TYR A 113 7.15 -0.05 2.76
N GLN A 114 7.24 -0.08 1.43
CA GLN A 114 6.85 -1.22 0.62
C GLN A 114 7.82 -1.46 -0.53
N ASP A 115 8.22 -2.71 -0.71
CA ASP A 115 9.08 -3.14 -1.80
C ASP A 115 8.33 -4.14 -2.68
N LEU A 116 7.68 -3.61 -3.73
CA LEU A 116 6.98 -4.40 -4.74
C LEU A 116 7.91 -4.71 -5.90
N ARG A 117 8.08 -6.00 -6.20
CA ARG A 117 8.97 -6.45 -7.28
C ARG A 117 8.29 -7.43 -8.21
N ASP A 118 8.63 -7.28 -9.49
CA ASP A 118 8.39 -8.31 -10.49
C ASP A 118 9.32 -9.50 -10.21
N VAL A 119 8.74 -10.67 -9.98
CA VAL A 119 9.51 -11.90 -9.69
C VAL A 119 9.34 -12.99 -10.75
N ARG A 120 8.71 -12.66 -11.88
CA ARG A 120 8.57 -13.58 -13.02
C ARG A 120 9.93 -14.07 -13.49
N LYS A 121 10.02 -15.34 -13.84
CA LYS A 121 11.25 -15.92 -14.39
C LYS A 121 11.40 -15.66 -15.88
N TYR A 122 10.30 -15.69 -16.61
CA TYR A 122 10.25 -15.60 -18.06
C TYR A 122 9.28 -14.50 -18.50
N GLU A 123 9.48 -13.99 -19.70
CA GLU A 123 8.48 -13.16 -20.35
C GLU A 123 7.21 -13.99 -20.65
N GLN A 124 6.10 -13.30 -20.80
CA GLN A 124 4.80 -13.93 -20.96
C GLN A 124 4.78 -14.84 -22.20
N ASN A 125 4.30 -16.07 -21.99
CA ASN A 125 4.14 -17.09 -23.03
C ASN A 125 5.43 -17.43 -23.82
N THR A 126 6.59 -17.17 -23.23
CA THR A 126 7.89 -17.46 -23.84
C THR A 126 8.82 -18.19 -22.86
N THR A 127 9.95 -18.66 -23.38
CA THR A 127 11.07 -19.18 -22.58
C THR A 127 12.18 -18.14 -22.43
N VAL A 128 11.95 -16.91 -22.89
CA VAL A 128 12.90 -15.80 -22.80
C VAL A 128 12.93 -15.32 -21.35
N ALA A 129 14.12 -15.15 -20.80
CA ALA A 129 14.30 -14.66 -19.44
C ALA A 129 13.73 -13.23 -19.34
N ASN A 130 12.95 -12.99 -18.27
CA ASN A 130 12.36 -11.67 -18.03
C ASN A 130 13.46 -10.65 -17.66
N PRO A 131 13.70 -9.62 -18.48
CA PRO A 131 14.72 -8.61 -18.20
C PRO A 131 14.39 -7.72 -16.99
N THR A 132 13.10 -7.61 -16.64
CA THR A 132 12.64 -6.82 -15.48
C THR A 132 12.55 -7.61 -14.19
N LYS A 133 13.02 -8.86 -14.18
CA LYS A 133 13.01 -9.68 -12.96
C LYS A 133 13.82 -9.03 -11.85
N GLY A 134 13.15 -8.82 -10.72
CA GLY A 134 13.72 -8.18 -9.54
C GLY A 134 13.61 -6.66 -9.54
N SER A 135 13.14 -6.06 -10.64
CA SER A 135 12.87 -4.63 -10.72
C SER A 135 11.67 -4.26 -9.86
N ARG A 136 11.69 -3.05 -9.30
CA ARG A 136 10.54 -2.48 -8.59
C ARG A 136 9.41 -2.19 -9.56
N MET A 137 8.18 -2.35 -9.09
CA MET A 137 7.01 -1.98 -9.88
C MET A 137 6.96 -0.46 -10.07
N PRO A 138 6.77 0.01 -11.30
CA PRO A 138 6.64 1.44 -11.58
C PRO A 138 5.33 2.00 -11.05
N ASN A 139 5.29 3.33 -10.90
CA ASN A 139 4.13 4.10 -10.42
C ASN A 139 3.65 3.73 -9.01
N ILE A 140 4.54 3.19 -8.19
CA ILE A 140 4.24 2.83 -6.80
C ILE A 140 5.33 3.41 -5.91
N PRO A 141 5.00 4.38 -5.02
CA PRO A 141 5.95 4.90 -4.06
C PRO A 141 6.32 3.81 -3.05
N TYR A 142 7.59 3.72 -2.72
CA TYR A 142 8.09 2.72 -1.78
C TYR A 142 8.20 3.24 -0.35
N LEU A 143 8.17 4.55 -0.16
CA LEU A 143 8.14 5.16 1.16
C LEU A 143 7.11 6.31 1.17
N MET A 144 6.21 6.23 2.13
CA MET A 144 5.22 7.27 2.40
C MET A 144 5.19 7.53 3.91
N ALA A 145 5.01 8.78 4.30
CA ALA A 145 4.87 9.13 5.70
C ALA A 145 3.86 10.27 5.87
N ASN A 146 3.17 10.28 7.01
CA ASN A 146 2.30 11.36 7.40
C ASN A 146 2.56 11.72 8.86
N ALA A 147 2.43 12.99 9.18
CA ALA A 147 2.53 13.47 10.54
C ALA A 147 1.47 14.55 10.78
N GLY A 148 0.92 14.59 11.97
CA GLY A 148 -0.04 15.61 12.36
C GLY A 148 0.12 16.03 13.81
N LEU A 149 -0.24 17.27 14.07
CA LEU A 149 -0.32 17.86 15.40
C LEU A 149 -1.68 18.52 15.59
N GLU A 150 -2.28 18.28 16.72
CA GLU A 150 -3.52 18.91 17.15
C GLU A 150 -3.32 19.57 18.52
N PHE A 151 -3.59 20.87 18.58
CA PHE A 151 -3.75 21.59 19.83
C PHE A 151 -5.24 21.77 20.10
N HIS A 152 -5.71 21.36 21.26
CA HIS A 152 -7.08 21.60 21.70
C HIS A 152 -7.11 22.15 23.13
N LYS A 153 -7.93 23.15 23.35
CA LYS A 153 -8.10 23.77 24.67
C LYS A 153 -9.48 24.35 24.85
N GLU A 154 -10.09 24.01 25.97
CA GLU A 154 -11.33 24.62 26.41
C GLU A 154 -11.05 26.00 27.01
N ASN A 155 -11.96 26.94 26.77
CA ASN A 155 -11.95 28.29 27.37
C ASN A 155 -10.65 29.09 27.15
N LEU A 156 -9.98 28.88 26.01
CA LEU A 156 -8.70 29.55 25.69
C LEU A 156 -8.82 31.08 25.77
N PHE A 157 -9.97 31.65 25.35
CA PHE A 157 -10.22 33.10 25.32
C PHE A 157 -11.13 33.57 26.45
N GLY A 158 -11.26 32.80 27.56
CA GLY A 158 -11.99 33.22 28.74
C GLY A 158 -13.51 33.09 28.67
N GLY A 159 -14.07 32.59 27.60
CA GLY A 159 -15.52 32.33 27.48
C GLY A 159 -15.87 30.92 27.94
N SER A 160 -16.87 30.78 28.86
CA SER A 160 -17.36 29.47 29.25
C SER A 160 -18.03 28.75 28.08
N GLY A 161 -17.60 27.49 27.81
CA GLY A 161 -18.16 26.63 26.74
C GLY A 161 -17.50 26.81 25.36
N MET A 162 -16.43 27.60 25.26
CA MET A 162 -15.66 27.70 24.00
C MET A 162 -14.59 26.61 23.93
N ASN A 163 -14.62 25.81 22.86
CA ASN A 163 -13.58 24.84 22.53
C ASN A 163 -12.76 25.36 21.35
N THR A 164 -11.44 25.45 21.52
CA THR A 164 -10.50 25.83 20.46
C THR A 164 -9.73 24.60 20.04
N ARG A 165 -9.72 24.33 18.72
CA ARG A 165 -8.95 23.26 18.11
C ARG A 165 -8.17 23.83 16.92
N ILE A 166 -6.88 23.57 16.90
CA ILE A 166 -5.99 23.91 15.81
C ILE A 166 -5.23 22.64 15.42
N PHE A 167 -5.24 22.30 14.17
CA PHE A 167 -4.53 21.11 13.68
C PHE A 167 -3.72 21.43 12.43
N THR A 168 -2.67 20.67 12.22
CA THR A 168 -1.85 20.69 11.02
C THR A 168 -1.44 19.28 10.67
N ASP A 169 -1.44 18.98 9.37
CA ASP A 169 -1.03 17.70 8.82
C ASP A 169 -0.01 17.92 7.72
N ALA A 170 0.93 17.00 7.63
CA ALA A 170 1.95 16.95 6.59
C ALA A 170 2.02 15.54 6.01
N SER A 171 2.17 15.44 4.69
CA SER A 171 2.33 14.18 3.99
C SER A 171 3.64 14.21 3.19
N PHE A 172 4.34 13.10 3.20
CA PHE A 172 5.54 12.86 2.43
C PHE A 172 5.37 11.62 1.57
N VAL A 173 5.73 11.72 0.32
CA VAL A 173 5.80 10.60 -0.62
C VAL A 173 7.17 10.66 -1.28
N GLU A 174 7.93 9.58 -1.16
CA GLU A 174 9.23 9.44 -1.83
C GLU A 174 9.05 9.35 -3.34
N GLU A 175 10.02 9.84 -4.09
CA GLU A 175 10.04 9.69 -5.55
C GLU A 175 9.97 8.20 -5.96
N TYR A 176 9.29 7.90 -7.04
CA TYR A 176 9.09 6.55 -7.52
C TYR A 176 9.36 6.45 -9.03
N LEU A 177 9.61 5.22 -9.47
CA LEU A 177 9.94 4.94 -10.85
C LEU A 177 8.72 5.11 -11.76
N TYR A 178 8.94 5.70 -12.93
CA TYR A 178 7.89 5.86 -13.94
C TYR A 178 7.72 4.58 -14.78
N ASP A 179 8.82 3.90 -15.08
CA ASP A 179 8.85 2.70 -15.92
C ASP A 179 9.73 1.59 -15.33
N PHE A 180 9.70 0.41 -15.94
CA PHE A 180 10.52 -0.72 -15.54
C PHE A 180 12.01 -0.55 -15.88
N GLU A 181 12.35 0.31 -16.82
CA GLU A 181 13.73 0.61 -17.19
C GLU A 181 14.42 1.47 -16.14
N GLN A 182 13.63 1.98 -15.18
CA GLN A 182 14.10 2.83 -14.09
C GLN A 182 14.82 4.09 -14.60
N SER A 183 14.39 4.55 -15.77
CA SER A 183 15.02 5.67 -16.47
C SER A 183 14.50 7.03 -16.00
N GLN A 184 13.32 7.08 -15.38
CA GLN A 184 12.66 8.31 -14.96
C GLN A 184 12.03 8.15 -13.58
N PHE A 185 12.07 9.23 -12.79
CA PHE A 185 11.40 9.33 -11.49
C PHE A 185 10.26 10.33 -11.56
N GLN A 186 9.16 10.03 -10.87
CA GLN A 186 8.09 10.98 -10.59
C GLN A 186 8.23 11.49 -9.15
N GLN A 187 8.09 12.78 -9.00
CA GLN A 187 8.08 13.49 -7.72
C GLN A 187 6.65 13.84 -7.31
#